data_4df578b43ed41e52fa8098ebc611f441
#
_entry.id   4df578b43ed41e52fa8098ebc611f441
#
_cell.length_a   1.000
_cell.length_b   1.000
_cell.length_c   1.000
_cell.angle_alpha   90.00
_cell.angle_beta   90.00
_cell.angle_gamma   90.00
#
_symmetry.space_group_name_H-M   'P 1'
#
loop_
_entity.id
_entity.type
_entity.pdbx_description
1 polymer ?
#
loop_
_entity_poly.entity_id
_entity_poly.type
_entity_poly.pdbx_seq_one_letter_code
_entity_poly.pdbx_strand_id
1 'polypeptide(L)'
;MISRLGKVESGNTVSDYEKMEIEKGYTINQTLVPVEYKGTKLNFIDTPGFFDFAGEARAALSTGATAIIMVDASSGIQVGTEKAWDLVKEYNAPTFFLINKIDKDNVNVDEVIAALQDKFGSACVTLDDKDALDEAVAGADEELM
;
A
#
# COMPACT_ATOMS: atom_id res chain seq x y z
N MET A 1 -5.39 15.83 13.13
CA MET A 1 -6.39 14.74 13.28
C MET A 1 -7.37 14.81 12.12
N ILE A 2 -7.53 13.71 11.38
CA ILE A 2 -8.55 13.66 10.34
C ILE A 2 -9.90 13.58 11.02
N SER A 3 -10.71 14.61 10.87
CA SER A 3 -12.04 14.71 11.49
C SER A 3 -13.17 14.20 10.59
N ARG A 4 -12.85 13.81 9.36
CA ARG A 4 -13.83 13.44 8.33
C ARG A 4 -13.26 12.35 7.42
N LEU A 5 -14.05 11.30 7.18
CA LEU A 5 -13.80 10.33 6.12
C LEU A 5 -14.53 10.81 4.84
N GLY A 6 -13.78 10.95 3.74
CA GLY A 6 -14.36 11.23 2.44
C GLY A 6 -14.86 9.97 1.74
N LYS A 7 -15.60 10.17 0.64
CA LYS A 7 -16.03 9.11 -0.28
C LYS A 7 -15.57 9.46 -1.69
N VAL A 8 -14.97 8.50 -2.39
CA VAL A 8 -14.48 8.69 -3.77
C VAL A 8 -15.62 9.12 -4.70
N GLU A 9 -16.78 8.46 -4.60
CA GLU A 9 -17.96 8.74 -5.42
C GLU A 9 -18.52 10.17 -5.23
N SER A 10 -18.23 10.77 -4.07
CA SER A 10 -18.67 12.15 -3.74
C SER A 10 -17.60 13.20 -4.04
N GLY A 11 -16.41 12.80 -4.53
CA GLY A 11 -15.29 13.71 -4.81
C GLY A 11 -14.84 14.51 -3.60
N ASN A 12 -14.96 13.95 -2.39
CA ASN A 12 -14.66 14.65 -1.15
C ASN A 12 -13.67 13.88 -0.25
N THR A 13 -12.81 13.07 -0.86
CA THR A 13 -11.67 12.41 -0.21
C THR A 13 -10.73 13.43 0.41
N VAL A 14 -10.00 13.02 1.44
CA VAL A 14 -9.06 13.92 2.14
C VAL A 14 -7.78 14.10 1.33
N SER A 15 -7.37 13.08 0.56
CA SER A 15 -6.15 13.07 -0.23
C SER A 15 -6.30 13.78 -1.58
N ASP A 16 -7.44 13.61 -2.26
CA ASP A 16 -7.70 14.19 -3.59
C ASP A 16 -8.48 15.50 -3.44
N TYR A 17 -7.78 16.62 -3.31
CA TYR A 17 -8.38 17.94 -3.11
C TYR A 17 -8.21 18.88 -4.30
N GLU A 18 -7.36 18.53 -5.25
CA GLU A 18 -7.16 19.29 -6.48
C GLU A 18 -8.36 19.10 -7.43
N LYS A 19 -8.74 20.18 -8.12
CA LYS A 19 -9.88 20.13 -9.06
C LYS A 19 -9.75 19.01 -10.09
N MET A 20 -8.53 18.81 -10.59
CA MET A 20 -8.26 17.80 -11.61
C MET A 20 -8.40 16.38 -11.05
N GLU A 21 -7.97 16.13 -9.82
CA GLU A 21 -8.14 14.85 -9.13
C GLU A 21 -9.62 14.54 -8.90
N ILE A 22 -10.38 15.53 -8.45
CA ILE A 22 -11.82 15.41 -8.24
C ILE A 22 -12.55 15.14 -9.57
N GLU A 23 -12.22 15.88 -10.64
CA GLU A 23 -12.84 15.70 -11.95
C GLU A 23 -12.50 14.36 -12.60
N LYS A 24 -11.28 13.88 -12.40
CA LYS A 24 -10.78 12.62 -12.99
C LYS A 24 -11.08 11.41 -12.13
N GLY A 25 -11.27 11.58 -10.81
CA GLY A 25 -11.52 10.51 -9.86
C GLY A 25 -10.30 9.64 -9.57
N TYR A 26 -9.08 10.21 -9.67
CA TYR A 26 -7.85 9.56 -9.28
C TYR A 26 -6.79 10.56 -8.83
N THR A 27 -5.88 10.09 -7.98
CA THR A 27 -4.78 10.86 -7.41
C THR A 27 -3.71 11.20 -8.48
N ILE A 28 -3.26 12.45 -8.50
CA ILE A 28 -2.21 12.95 -9.41
C ILE A 28 -0.95 13.30 -8.61
N ASN A 29 -1.12 13.98 -7.47
CA ASN A 29 -0.03 14.41 -6.60
C ASN A 29 -0.01 13.59 -5.30
N GLN A 30 1.18 13.43 -4.72
CA GLN A 30 1.25 12.84 -3.38
C GLN A 30 0.64 13.76 -2.34
N THR A 31 -0.04 13.18 -1.36
CA THR A 31 -0.67 13.93 -0.26
C THR A 31 -0.29 13.33 1.08
N LEU A 32 0.16 14.20 2.00
CA LEU A 32 0.45 13.81 3.38
C LEU A 32 -0.84 13.81 4.21
N VAL A 33 -1.16 12.63 4.75
CA VAL A 33 -2.37 12.39 5.54
C VAL A 33 -1.98 12.01 6.97
N PRO A 34 -1.95 12.96 7.92
CA PRO A 34 -1.61 12.67 9.31
C PRO A 34 -2.80 12.05 10.05
N VAL A 35 -2.57 10.93 10.72
CA VAL A 35 -3.56 10.23 11.56
C VAL A 35 -2.98 10.07 12.96
N GLU A 36 -3.79 10.25 13.99
CA GLU A 36 -3.45 9.92 15.36
C GLU A 36 -4.20 8.65 15.78
N TYR A 37 -3.45 7.64 16.21
CA TYR A 37 -4.00 6.38 16.67
C TYR A 37 -3.32 5.95 17.98
N LYS A 38 -4.10 5.77 19.04
CA LYS A 38 -3.61 5.36 20.39
C LYS A 38 -2.42 6.19 20.88
N GLY A 39 -2.45 7.51 20.68
CA GLY A 39 -1.39 8.43 21.10
C GLY A 39 -0.15 8.44 20.19
N THR A 40 -0.16 7.68 19.12
CA THR A 40 0.91 7.66 18.10
C THR A 40 0.46 8.42 16.87
N LYS A 41 1.30 9.35 16.39
CA LYS A 41 1.08 10.04 15.13
C LYS A 41 1.62 9.20 13.97
N LEU A 42 0.74 8.82 13.06
CA LEU A 42 1.05 8.15 11.81
C LEU A 42 0.94 9.16 10.67
N ASN A 43 1.94 9.22 9.82
CA ASN A 43 1.92 10.07 8.63
C ASN A 43 1.83 9.14 7.42
N PHE A 44 0.67 9.08 6.77
CA PHE A 44 0.51 8.37 5.51
C PHE A 44 0.82 9.31 4.35
N ILE A 45 1.56 8.82 3.37
CA ILE A 45 1.77 9.53 2.10
C ILE A 45 0.95 8.77 1.07
N ASP A 46 -0.18 9.35 0.68
CA ASP A 46 -1.01 8.82 -0.41
C ASP A 46 -0.35 9.17 -1.74
N THR A 47 -0.13 8.18 -2.59
CA THR A 47 0.61 8.34 -3.85
C THR A 47 -0.25 7.90 -5.04
N PRO A 48 -0.09 8.55 -6.22
CA PRO A 48 -0.80 8.15 -7.42
C PRO A 48 -0.56 6.68 -7.81
N GLY A 49 -1.62 5.99 -8.20
CA GLY A 49 -1.54 4.61 -8.69
C GLY A 49 -1.18 4.49 -10.18
N PHE A 50 -1.29 5.57 -10.95
CA PHE A 50 -0.93 5.57 -12.38
C PHE A 50 0.56 5.78 -12.58
N PHE A 51 1.15 5.01 -13.50
CA PHE A 51 2.59 5.05 -13.80
C PHE A 51 3.09 6.38 -14.34
N ASP A 52 2.22 7.14 -14.99
CA ASP A 52 2.55 8.49 -15.47
C ASP A 52 3.00 9.41 -14.33
N PHE A 53 2.58 9.10 -13.10
CA PHE A 53 2.91 9.82 -11.89
C PHE A 53 3.87 9.07 -10.95
N ALA A 54 4.60 8.08 -11.46
CA ALA A 54 5.54 7.26 -10.64
C ALA A 54 6.62 8.10 -9.94
N GLY A 55 6.89 9.32 -10.41
CA GLY A 55 7.77 10.29 -9.75
C GLY A 55 7.33 10.62 -8.33
N GLU A 56 6.02 10.72 -8.08
CA GLU A 56 5.45 10.99 -6.76
C GLU A 56 5.70 9.82 -5.79
N ALA A 57 5.52 8.58 -6.25
CA ALA A 57 5.82 7.39 -5.46
C ALA A 57 7.32 7.27 -5.14
N ARG A 58 8.20 7.60 -6.10
CA ARG A 58 9.65 7.66 -5.87
C ARG A 58 10.02 8.72 -4.82
N ALA A 59 9.42 9.90 -4.90
CA ALA A 59 9.64 10.96 -3.93
C ALA A 59 9.19 10.54 -2.52
N ALA A 60 8.05 9.86 -2.39
CA ALA A 60 7.58 9.32 -1.13
C ALA A 60 8.54 8.27 -0.56
N LEU A 61 8.97 7.29 -1.36
CA LEU A 61 9.90 6.24 -0.93
C LEU A 61 11.28 6.77 -0.55
N SER A 62 11.75 7.84 -1.20
CA SER A 62 13.03 8.48 -0.87
C SER A 62 13.11 9.04 0.56
N THR A 63 11.98 9.18 1.25
CA THR A 63 11.92 9.59 2.66
C THR A 63 12.26 8.47 3.64
N GLY A 64 12.45 7.24 3.18
CA GLY A 64 12.63 6.05 4.03
C GLY A 64 11.31 5.54 4.63
N ALA A 65 10.20 5.85 3.98
CA ALA A 65 8.88 5.40 4.45
C ALA A 65 8.69 3.88 4.22
N THR A 66 7.92 3.26 5.11
CA THR A 66 7.37 1.92 4.88
C THR A 66 6.30 1.99 3.78
N ALA A 67 6.35 1.07 2.83
CA ALA A 67 5.40 1.00 1.74
C ALA A 67 4.19 0.13 2.08
N ILE A 68 3.02 0.53 1.59
CA ILE A 68 1.81 -0.29 1.59
C ILE A 68 1.35 -0.45 0.13
N ILE A 69 1.48 -1.64 -0.42
CA ILE A 69 0.99 -1.97 -1.76
C ILE A 69 -0.45 -2.45 -1.64
N MET A 70 -1.37 -1.69 -2.25
CA MET A 70 -2.80 -2.03 -2.26
C MET A 70 -3.10 -3.06 -3.34
N VAL A 71 -3.75 -4.16 -2.97
CA VAL A 71 -4.19 -5.22 -3.89
C VAL A 71 -5.71 -5.33 -3.84
N ASP A 72 -6.38 -5.16 -4.97
CA ASP A 72 -7.82 -5.41 -5.10
C ASP A 72 -8.05 -6.93 -5.13
N ALA A 73 -8.74 -7.45 -4.10
CA ALA A 73 -8.97 -8.89 -3.95
C ALA A 73 -9.70 -9.52 -5.14
N SER A 74 -10.53 -8.76 -5.84
CA SER A 74 -11.26 -9.25 -7.02
C SER A 74 -10.42 -9.33 -8.29
N SER A 75 -9.31 -8.59 -8.35
CA SER A 75 -8.42 -8.50 -9.52
C SER A 75 -7.09 -9.21 -9.31
N GLY A 76 -6.73 -9.48 -8.05
CA GLY A 76 -5.45 -10.10 -7.69
C GLY A 76 -4.24 -9.27 -8.07
N ILE A 77 -3.13 -9.96 -8.37
CA ILE A 77 -1.87 -9.32 -8.78
C ILE A 77 -2.02 -8.77 -10.20
N GLN A 78 -1.78 -7.48 -10.34
CA GLN A 78 -1.81 -6.78 -11.63
C GLN A 78 -0.42 -6.22 -11.98
N VAL A 79 -0.24 -5.77 -13.21
CA VAL A 79 0.99 -5.09 -13.66
C VAL A 79 1.37 -3.93 -12.73
N GLY A 80 0.36 -3.22 -12.18
CA GLY A 80 0.55 -2.17 -11.18
C GLY A 80 1.20 -2.69 -9.90
N THR A 81 0.75 -3.84 -9.41
CA THR A 81 1.31 -4.49 -8.22
C THR A 81 2.78 -4.90 -8.43
N GLU A 82 3.10 -5.48 -9.59
CA GLU A 82 4.46 -5.90 -9.93
C GLU A 82 5.41 -4.70 -10.01
N LYS A 83 5.00 -3.63 -10.68
CA LYS A 83 5.82 -2.41 -10.79
C LYS A 83 5.97 -1.68 -9.45
N ALA A 84 4.94 -1.69 -8.60
CA ALA A 84 5.06 -1.15 -7.24
C ALA A 84 6.07 -1.97 -6.43
N TRP A 85 6.04 -3.30 -6.56
CA TRP A 85 7.01 -4.19 -5.94
C TRP A 85 8.44 -3.92 -6.41
N ASP A 86 8.66 -3.78 -7.71
CA ASP A 86 9.98 -3.45 -8.26
C ASP A 86 10.48 -2.10 -7.70
N LEU A 87 9.58 -1.14 -7.59
CA LEU A 87 9.90 0.18 -7.06
C LEU A 87 10.30 0.13 -5.57
N VAL A 88 9.55 -0.58 -4.73
CA VAL A 88 9.90 -0.66 -3.29
C VAL A 88 11.20 -1.42 -3.08
N LYS A 89 11.52 -2.40 -3.92
CA LYS A 89 12.83 -3.10 -3.91
C LYS A 89 13.98 -2.16 -4.29
N GLU A 90 13.80 -1.27 -5.26
CA GLU A 90 14.81 -0.27 -5.64
C GLU A 90 15.20 0.62 -4.45
N TYR A 91 14.27 0.89 -3.53
CA TYR A 91 14.48 1.72 -2.35
C TYR A 91 14.74 0.92 -1.06
N ASN A 92 14.79 -0.40 -1.11
CA ASN A 92 14.86 -1.29 0.06
C ASN A 92 13.79 -0.92 1.13
N ALA A 93 12.60 -0.54 0.68
CA ALA A 93 11.54 -0.08 1.56
C ALA A 93 10.85 -1.28 2.23
N PRO A 94 10.72 -1.30 3.57
CA PRO A 94 9.87 -2.28 4.24
C PRO A 94 8.46 -2.21 3.66
N THR A 95 7.87 -3.35 3.33
CA THR A 95 6.66 -3.38 2.52
C THR A 95 5.59 -4.27 3.12
N PHE A 96 4.35 -3.77 3.14
CA PHE A 96 3.14 -4.54 3.43
C PHE A 96 2.26 -4.61 2.19
N PHE A 97 1.59 -5.76 1.99
CA PHE A 97 0.48 -5.86 1.07
C PHE A 97 -0.83 -5.69 1.84
N LEU A 98 -1.69 -4.79 1.36
CA LEU A 98 -3.04 -4.63 1.90
C LEU A 98 -4.06 -5.13 0.88
N ILE A 99 -4.68 -6.26 1.17
CA ILE A 99 -5.73 -6.83 0.34
C ILE A 99 -7.04 -6.09 0.66
N ASN A 100 -7.55 -5.36 -0.31
CA ASN A 100 -8.75 -4.52 -0.18
C ASN A 100 -9.92 -5.08 -1.01
N LYS A 101 -11.11 -4.58 -0.75
CA LYS A 101 -12.37 -4.97 -1.41
C LYS A 101 -12.71 -6.46 -1.23
N ILE A 102 -12.43 -6.98 -0.05
CA ILE A 102 -12.71 -8.36 0.35
C ILE A 102 -14.21 -8.64 0.54
N ASP A 103 -15.02 -7.58 0.55
CA ASP A 103 -16.47 -7.57 0.64
C ASP A 103 -17.19 -7.85 -0.70
N LYS A 104 -16.45 -7.92 -1.79
CA LYS A 104 -17.02 -8.23 -3.11
C LYS A 104 -17.38 -9.72 -3.25
N ASP A 105 -18.42 -9.99 -4.04
CA ASP A 105 -18.82 -11.36 -4.38
C ASP A 105 -17.71 -12.12 -5.11
N ASN A 106 -17.60 -13.42 -4.84
CA ASN A 106 -16.64 -14.35 -5.44
C ASN A 106 -15.15 -14.02 -5.20
N VAL A 107 -14.84 -13.34 -4.10
CA VAL A 107 -13.46 -13.12 -3.66
C VAL A 107 -13.03 -14.24 -2.73
N ASN A 108 -11.86 -14.83 -3.01
CA ASN A 108 -11.18 -15.78 -2.14
C ASN A 108 -9.86 -15.16 -1.68
N VAL A 109 -9.80 -14.69 -0.44
CA VAL A 109 -8.63 -14.02 0.14
C VAL A 109 -7.44 -14.97 0.23
N ASP A 110 -7.66 -16.24 0.55
CA ASP A 110 -6.59 -17.24 0.67
C ASP A 110 -5.90 -17.49 -0.67
N GLU A 111 -6.64 -17.48 -1.76
CA GLU A 111 -6.06 -17.58 -3.12
C GLU A 111 -5.20 -16.34 -3.46
N VAL A 112 -5.62 -15.16 -3.04
CA VAL A 112 -4.82 -13.93 -3.25
C VAL A 112 -3.54 -13.97 -2.42
N ILE A 113 -3.62 -14.43 -1.16
CA ILE A 113 -2.45 -14.59 -0.29
C ILE A 113 -1.46 -15.60 -0.92
N ALA A 114 -1.96 -16.76 -1.32
CA ALA A 114 -1.12 -17.78 -1.96
C ALA A 114 -0.44 -17.26 -3.24
N ALA A 115 -1.16 -16.49 -4.06
CA ALA A 115 -0.60 -15.87 -5.25
C ALA A 115 0.48 -14.83 -4.93
N LEU A 116 0.31 -14.03 -3.86
CA LEU A 116 1.32 -13.08 -3.40
C LEU A 116 2.58 -13.79 -2.91
N GLN A 117 2.42 -14.88 -2.15
CA GLN A 117 3.54 -15.70 -1.67
C GLN A 117 4.30 -16.38 -2.82
N ASP A 118 3.59 -16.93 -3.79
CA ASP A 118 4.19 -17.56 -4.98
C ASP A 118 4.98 -16.55 -5.82
N LYS A 119 4.43 -15.35 -5.99
CA LYS A 119 5.01 -14.31 -6.85
C LYS A 119 6.15 -13.53 -6.19
N PHE A 120 6.00 -13.16 -4.92
CA PHE A 120 6.90 -12.23 -4.22
C PHE A 120 7.76 -12.90 -3.15
N GLY A 121 7.56 -14.18 -2.91
CA GLY A 121 8.40 -15.02 -2.07
C GLY A 121 7.75 -15.42 -0.74
N SER A 122 8.35 -16.43 -0.11
CA SER A 122 7.87 -17.03 1.14
C SER A 122 7.99 -16.11 2.36
N ALA A 123 8.71 -15.00 2.24
CA ALA A 123 8.74 -13.96 3.27
C ALA A 123 7.42 -13.16 3.37
N CYS A 124 6.48 -13.33 2.43
CA CYS A 124 5.13 -12.79 2.54
C CYS A 124 4.34 -13.60 3.57
N VAL A 125 4.25 -13.09 4.80
CA VAL A 125 3.53 -13.72 5.90
C VAL A 125 2.30 -12.90 6.28
N THR A 126 1.28 -13.53 6.85
CA THR A 126 0.11 -12.81 7.35
C THR A 126 0.36 -12.26 8.75
N LEU A 127 -0.21 -11.10 9.07
CA LEU A 127 -0.04 -10.48 10.39
C LEU A 127 -0.70 -11.28 11.53
N ASP A 128 -1.59 -12.22 11.21
CA ASP A 128 -2.24 -13.10 12.19
C ASP A 128 -1.34 -14.26 12.63
N ASP A 129 -0.37 -14.65 11.80
CA ASP A 129 0.63 -15.66 12.10
C ASP A 129 1.85 -15.00 12.75
N LYS A 130 1.83 -14.95 14.09
CA LYS A 130 2.88 -14.28 14.87
C LYS A 130 4.23 -14.97 14.75
N ASP A 131 4.25 -16.30 14.70
CA ASP A 131 5.49 -17.08 14.65
C ASP A 131 6.19 -16.85 13.30
N ALA A 132 5.42 -16.90 12.20
CA ALA A 132 5.93 -16.59 10.87
C ALA A 132 6.36 -15.12 10.72
N LEU A 133 5.65 -14.19 11.39
CA LEU A 133 6.02 -12.78 11.38
C LEU A 133 7.34 -12.54 12.12
N ASP A 134 7.51 -13.14 13.29
CA ASP A 134 8.74 -13.01 14.08
C ASP A 134 9.94 -13.60 13.33
N GLU A 135 9.77 -14.72 12.64
CA GLU A 135 10.80 -15.33 11.78
C GLU A 135 11.15 -14.45 10.57
N ALA A 136 10.14 -13.86 9.91
CA ALA A 136 10.34 -12.96 8.77
C ALA A 136 11.08 -11.68 9.18
N VAL A 137 10.76 -11.12 10.36
CA VAL A 137 11.44 -9.93 10.90
C VAL A 137 12.89 -10.27 11.28
N ALA A 138 13.12 -11.41 11.95
CA ALA A 138 14.46 -11.86 12.32
C ALA A 138 15.35 -12.10 11.09
N GLY A 139 14.80 -12.71 10.02
CA GLY A 139 15.51 -12.92 8.76
C GLY A 139 15.89 -11.63 8.04
N ALA A 140 15.02 -10.61 8.12
CA ALA A 140 15.32 -9.30 7.53
C ALA A 140 16.44 -8.55 8.27
N ASP A 141 16.57 -8.74 9.60
CA ASP A 141 17.67 -8.15 10.38
C ASP A 141 19.02 -8.81 10.07
N GLU A 142 19.04 -10.10 9.74
CA GLU A 142 20.28 -10.81 9.35
C GLU A 142 20.81 -10.37 7.97
N GLU A 143 19.94 -9.97 7.05
CA GLU A 143 20.36 -9.42 5.76
C GLU A 143 20.91 -7.98 5.86
N LEU A 144 20.63 -7.29 6.97
CA LEU A 144 21.11 -5.93 7.26
C LEU A 144 22.46 -5.91 7.99
N MET A 145 22.95 -7.05 8.49
CA MET A 145 24.27 -7.20 9.13
C MET A 145 25.34 -7.70 8.13
#